data_10c8497f100235522bd188a1a6cf89ed
#
_entry.id   10c8497f100235522bd188a1a6cf89ed
#
_cell.length_a   1.000
_cell.length_b   1.000
_cell.length_c   1.000
_cell.angle_alpha   90.00
_cell.angle_beta   90.00
_cell.angle_gamma   90.00
#
_symmetry.space_group_name_H-M   'P 1'
#
loop_
_entity.id
_entity.type
_entity.pdbx_description
1 polymer ?
#
loop_
_entity_poly.entity_id
_entity_poly.type
_entity_poly.pdbx_seq_one_letter_code
_entity_poly.pdbx_strand_id
1 'polypeptide(L)'
;PKDNQDLKNFFPTDLLVTGFDIIFFWVARMMMMSIEFTNQIPFKDVYVTGLIRDENGQKMSKSKGNIIDPLDLIYGISLEDLVKKRTSNLMQDGLAEKIEKRTRKQFPNGIDSYGSDALRMMFFSLATHAKEISFEMGRLKGYRNFCTKIWNAGRFIQNFENHNEKFEPKNNADNKI
;
A
#
# COMPACT_ATOMS: atom_id res chain seq x y z
N PRO A 1 7.71 17.43 -31.61
CA PRO A 1 6.67 16.39 -31.63
C PRO A 1 5.46 16.98 -32.30
N LYS A 2 5.28 16.55 -33.56
CA LYS A 2 4.26 17.11 -34.45
C LYS A 2 2.93 16.48 -34.07
N ASP A 3 1.96 17.34 -33.76
CA ASP A 3 0.52 17.09 -33.81
C ASP A 3 0.05 15.66 -33.47
N ASN A 4 0.44 15.19 -32.26
CA ASN A 4 -0.02 13.92 -31.73
C ASN A 4 -1.23 14.20 -30.83
N GLN A 5 -2.39 13.62 -31.14
CA GLN A 5 -3.61 13.80 -30.37
C GLN A 5 -3.47 13.30 -28.93
N ASP A 6 -2.73 12.22 -28.70
CA ASP A 6 -2.47 11.71 -27.38
C ASP A 6 -1.66 12.67 -26.52
N LEU A 7 -0.65 13.32 -27.13
CA LEU A 7 0.12 14.35 -26.44
C LEU A 7 -0.77 15.53 -26.03
N LYS A 8 -1.69 15.96 -26.88
CA LYS A 8 -2.63 17.05 -26.56
C LYS A 8 -3.62 16.67 -25.45
N ASN A 9 -4.03 15.41 -25.40
CA ASN A 9 -5.03 14.93 -24.46
C ASN A 9 -4.44 14.61 -23.09
N PHE A 10 -3.21 14.10 -23.05
CA PHE A 10 -2.61 13.52 -21.84
C PHE A 10 -1.39 14.29 -21.32
N PHE A 11 -0.96 15.33 -22.00
CA PHE A 11 0.17 16.15 -21.59
C PHE A 11 -0.18 17.66 -21.60
N PRO A 12 0.18 18.40 -20.54
CA PRO A 12 0.76 17.96 -19.26
C PRO A 12 -0.25 17.16 -18.41
N THR A 13 0.24 16.33 -17.50
CA THR A 13 -0.58 15.64 -16.51
C THR A 13 -0.93 16.57 -15.34
N ASP A 14 -2.02 16.28 -14.62
CA ASP A 14 -2.41 17.12 -13.49
C ASP A 14 -1.60 16.80 -12.25
N LEU A 15 -1.40 15.52 -11.94
CA LEU A 15 -0.77 15.06 -10.70
C LEU A 15 0.29 14.00 -10.95
N LEU A 16 1.47 14.20 -10.36
CA LEU A 16 2.50 13.18 -10.23
C LEU A 16 2.57 12.71 -8.78
N VAL A 17 2.46 11.40 -8.55
CA VAL A 17 2.65 10.80 -7.22
C VAL A 17 4.00 10.11 -7.17
N THR A 18 4.83 10.44 -6.18
CA THR A 18 6.21 9.94 -6.08
C THR A 18 6.67 9.79 -4.63
N GLY A 19 7.64 8.90 -4.39
CA GLY A 19 8.40 8.89 -3.15
C GLY A 19 9.43 10.04 -3.13
N PHE A 20 9.77 10.50 -1.94
CA PHE A 20 10.75 11.60 -1.79
C PHE A 20 12.16 11.21 -2.26
N ASP A 21 12.50 9.94 -2.20
CA ASP A 21 13.83 9.42 -2.52
C ASP A 21 14.18 9.46 -4.01
N ILE A 22 13.18 9.61 -4.89
CA ILE A 22 13.38 9.70 -6.34
C ILE A 22 13.05 11.06 -6.95
N ILE A 23 12.78 12.08 -6.13
CA ILE A 23 12.48 13.44 -6.63
C ILE A 23 13.62 13.93 -7.53
N PHE A 24 14.85 13.81 -7.07
CA PHE A 24 16.01 14.32 -7.82
C PHE A 24 16.32 13.48 -9.07
N PHE A 25 16.21 12.17 -8.97
CA PHE A 25 16.59 11.27 -10.08
C PHE A 25 15.47 11.07 -11.11
N TRP A 26 14.24 11.24 -10.73
CA TRP A 26 13.09 10.96 -11.58
C TRP A 26 12.28 12.21 -11.90
N VAL A 27 11.79 12.92 -10.90
CA VAL A 27 10.94 14.09 -11.10
C VAL A 27 11.72 15.22 -11.79
N ALA A 28 12.91 15.56 -11.29
CA ALA A 28 13.74 16.61 -11.90
C ALA A 28 14.12 16.29 -13.34
N ARG A 29 14.44 15.02 -13.66
CA ARG A 29 14.71 14.59 -15.05
C ARG A 29 13.51 14.75 -15.96
N MET A 30 12.32 14.36 -15.51
CA MET A 30 11.10 14.56 -16.30
C MET A 30 10.87 16.04 -16.57
N MET A 31 11.04 16.91 -15.57
CA MET A 31 10.89 18.36 -15.74
C MET A 31 11.90 18.92 -16.75
N MET A 32 13.17 18.58 -16.60
CA MET A 32 14.24 19.05 -17.50
C MET A 32 13.98 18.62 -18.96
N MET A 33 13.68 17.34 -19.17
CA MET A 33 13.41 16.80 -20.51
C MET A 33 12.14 17.38 -21.12
N SER A 34 11.11 17.54 -20.32
CA SER A 34 9.85 18.13 -20.77
C SER A 34 10.03 19.59 -21.20
N ILE A 35 10.69 20.40 -20.42
CA ILE A 35 10.95 21.81 -20.75
C ILE A 35 11.80 21.90 -22.01
N GLU A 36 12.84 21.07 -22.13
CA GLU A 36 13.73 21.09 -23.30
C GLU A 36 12.99 20.74 -24.59
N PHE A 37 12.13 19.71 -24.60
CA PHE A 37 11.50 19.23 -25.82
C PHE A 37 10.13 19.83 -26.12
N THR A 38 9.39 20.29 -25.12
CA THR A 38 8.03 20.78 -25.28
C THR A 38 7.82 22.22 -24.83
N ASN A 39 8.81 22.81 -24.17
CA ASN A 39 8.72 24.12 -23.51
C ASN A 39 7.56 24.21 -22.49
N GLN A 40 7.18 23.08 -21.89
CA GLN A 40 6.09 22.97 -20.92
C GLN A 40 6.51 22.16 -19.69
N ILE A 41 5.93 22.51 -18.55
CA ILE A 41 6.05 21.71 -17.30
C ILE A 41 5.19 20.46 -17.45
N PRO A 42 5.70 19.26 -17.12
CA PRO A 42 5.01 17.98 -17.42
C PRO A 42 3.81 17.67 -16.51
N PHE A 43 3.68 18.33 -15.36
CA PHE A 43 2.61 18.13 -14.38
C PHE A 43 2.42 19.38 -13.52
N LYS A 44 1.18 19.60 -13.06
CA LYS A 44 0.84 20.78 -12.25
C LYS A 44 1.27 20.59 -10.78
N ASP A 45 0.96 19.43 -10.23
CA ASP A 45 1.20 19.12 -8.83
C ASP A 45 2.09 17.88 -8.67
N VAL A 46 2.90 17.86 -7.59
CA VAL A 46 3.70 16.72 -7.18
C VAL A 46 3.30 16.31 -5.78
N TYR A 47 2.65 15.16 -5.65
CA TYR A 47 2.31 14.59 -4.37
C TYR A 47 3.41 13.66 -3.89
N VAL A 48 4.09 14.05 -2.82
CA VAL A 48 5.20 13.28 -2.27
C VAL A 48 4.69 12.35 -1.18
N THR A 49 4.88 11.03 -1.38
CA THR A 49 4.52 9.98 -0.42
C THR A 49 5.70 9.60 0.47
N GLY A 50 5.40 9.11 1.67
CA GLY A 50 6.38 8.41 2.49
C GLY A 50 6.74 7.03 1.92
N LEU A 51 7.86 6.48 2.40
CA LEU A 51 8.27 5.12 2.10
C LEU A 51 7.77 4.15 3.18
N ILE A 52 7.52 2.91 2.75
CA ILE A 52 7.20 1.83 3.66
C ILE A 52 8.51 1.27 4.23
N ARG A 53 8.59 1.20 5.56
CA ARG A 53 9.72 0.66 6.30
C ARG A 53 9.30 -0.61 7.05
N ASP A 54 10.27 -1.45 7.39
CA ASP A 54 10.01 -2.61 8.25
C ASP A 54 9.69 -2.17 9.70
N GLU A 55 9.34 -3.13 10.55
CA GLU A 55 8.99 -2.91 11.96
C GLU A 55 10.10 -2.21 12.79
N ASN A 56 11.36 -2.28 12.31
CA ASN A 56 12.51 -1.63 12.91
C ASN A 56 12.83 -0.25 12.28
N GLY A 57 11.93 0.27 11.43
CA GLY A 57 12.12 1.54 10.73
C GLY A 57 13.17 1.49 9.61
N GLN A 58 13.60 0.29 9.18
CA GLN A 58 14.59 0.16 8.12
C GLN A 58 13.95 0.11 6.73
N LYS A 59 14.61 0.73 5.74
CA LYS A 59 14.21 0.61 4.34
C LYS A 59 14.26 -0.86 3.92
N MET A 60 13.16 -1.34 3.32
CA MET A 60 13.08 -2.69 2.79
C MET A 60 13.98 -2.85 1.56
N SER A 61 14.78 -3.90 1.52
CA SER A 61 15.62 -4.24 0.37
C SER A 61 15.84 -5.74 0.27
N LYS A 62 16.05 -6.23 -0.96
CA LYS A 62 16.35 -7.66 -1.21
C LYS A 62 17.61 -8.10 -0.48
N SER A 63 18.66 -7.28 -0.49
CA SER A 63 19.95 -7.58 0.17
C SER A 63 19.84 -7.69 1.69
N LYS A 64 18.82 -7.06 2.32
CA LYS A 64 18.56 -7.19 3.76
C LYS A 64 17.61 -8.33 4.09
N GLY A 65 16.95 -8.93 3.10
CA GLY A 65 15.95 -9.98 3.30
C GLY A 65 14.74 -9.56 4.14
N ASN A 66 14.45 -8.25 4.21
CA ASN A 66 13.32 -7.71 4.98
C ASN A 66 12.14 -7.26 4.11
N ILE A 67 12.16 -7.59 2.82
CA ILE A 67 11.03 -7.33 1.93
C ILE A 67 9.87 -8.24 2.29
N ILE A 68 8.69 -7.67 2.31
CA ILE A 68 7.41 -8.39 2.38
C ILE A 68 6.67 -8.11 1.09
N ASP A 69 6.35 -9.15 0.34
CA ASP A 69 5.55 -9.04 -0.87
C ASP A 69 4.08 -8.83 -0.49
N PRO A 70 3.41 -7.81 -1.03
CA PRO A 70 1.97 -7.61 -0.81
C PRO A 70 1.11 -8.83 -1.13
N LEU A 71 1.47 -9.64 -2.12
CA LEU A 71 0.75 -10.85 -2.47
C LEU A 71 0.82 -11.92 -1.37
N ASP A 72 1.96 -12.01 -0.68
CA ASP A 72 2.12 -12.94 0.45
C ASP A 72 1.24 -12.53 1.64
N LEU A 73 0.95 -11.23 1.79
CA LEU A 73 0.02 -10.73 2.80
C LEU A 73 -1.45 -10.96 2.42
N ILE A 74 -1.76 -10.85 1.13
CA ILE A 74 -3.13 -11.03 0.61
C ILE A 74 -3.54 -12.49 0.64
N TYR A 75 -2.69 -13.38 0.12
CA TYR A 75 -3.01 -14.79 -0.08
C TYR A 75 -2.47 -15.72 1.01
N GLY A 76 -1.53 -15.24 1.80
CA GLY A 76 -0.75 -16.05 2.71
C GLY A 76 0.40 -16.76 2.01
N ILE A 77 1.39 -17.21 2.79
CA ILE A 77 2.53 -18.00 2.29
C ILE A 77 3.04 -18.93 3.39
N SER A 78 3.41 -20.15 3.02
CA SER A 78 4.04 -21.08 3.94
C SER A 78 5.42 -20.59 4.40
N LEU A 79 5.88 -21.05 5.55
CA LEU A 79 7.22 -20.71 6.04
C LEU A 79 8.31 -21.10 5.04
N GLU A 80 8.23 -22.30 4.48
CA GLU A 80 9.26 -22.81 3.57
C GLU A 80 9.31 -22.03 2.25
N ASP A 81 8.16 -21.69 1.69
CA ASP A 81 8.09 -20.86 0.48
C ASP A 81 8.57 -19.43 0.75
N LEU A 82 8.26 -18.88 1.92
CA LEU A 82 8.74 -17.56 2.33
C LEU A 82 10.27 -17.55 2.48
N VAL A 83 10.84 -18.56 3.11
CA VAL A 83 12.30 -18.72 3.22
C VAL A 83 12.90 -18.82 1.84
N LYS A 84 12.43 -19.72 1.00
CA LYS A 84 12.88 -19.88 -0.39
C LYS A 84 12.83 -18.57 -1.18
N LYS A 85 11.71 -17.83 -1.08
CA LYS A 85 11.53 -16.54 -1.76
C LYS A 85 12.52 -15.47 -1.30
N ARG A 86 12.78 -15.40 0.02
CA ARG A 86 13.70 -14.41 0.61
C ARG A 86 15.18 -14.74 0.43
N THR A 87 15.51 -16.01 0.26
CA THR A 87 16.89 -16.48 0.06
C THR A 87 17.26 -16.69 -1.41
N SER A 88 16.28 -16.65 -2.32
CA SER A 88 16.53 -16.74 -3.75
C SER A 88 17.14 -15.43 -4.30
N ASN A 89 18.04 -15.56 -5.28
CA ASN A 89 18.68 -14.44 -6.01
C ASN A 89 19.45 -13.44 -5.12
N LEU A 90 20.11 -13.93 -4.09
CA LEU A 90 21.03 -13.11 -3.30
C LEU A 90 22.38 -12.98 -4.04
N MET A 91 22.93 -11.76 -4.04
CA MET A 91 24.23 -11.49 -4.64
C MET A 91 25.43 -12.02 -3.82
N GLN A 92 25.20 -12.45 -2.58
CA GLN A 92 26.24 -12.92 -1.65
C GLN A 92 25.77 -14.21 -0.96
N ASP A 93 26.53 -15.27 -1.13
CA ASP A 93 26.19 -16.62 -0.63
C ASP A 93 26.10 -16.71 0.92
N GLY A 94 26.87 -15.89 1.64
CA GLY A 94 26.86 -15.89 3.12
C GLY A 94 25.65 -15.22 3.79
N LEU A 95 24.77 -14.55 3.04
CA LEU A 95 23.61 -13.88 3.59
C LEU A 95 22.39 -14.80 3.70
N ALA A 96 22.34 -15.89 2.94
CA ALA A 96 21.18 -16.79 2.88
C ALA A 96 20.85 -17.38 4.26
N GLU A 97 21.80 -17.95 4.96
CA GLU A 97 21.62 -18.55 6.28
C GLU A 97 21.11 -17.52 7.32
N LYS A 98 21.64 -16.32 7.29
CA LYS A 98 21.25 -15.24 8.20
C LYS A 98 19.82 -14.79 7.94
N ILE A 99 19.44 -14.67 6.67
CA ILE A 99 18.08 -14.30 6.25
C ILE A 99 17.09 -15.42 6.60
N GLU A 100 17.44 -16.68 6.34
CA GLU A 100 16.64 -17.83 6.72
C GLU A 100 16.37 -17.86 8.22
N LYS A 101 17.43 -17.80 9.04
CA LYS A 101 17.31 -17.82 10.52
C LYS A 101 16.42 -16.68 11.03
N ARG A 102 16.58 -15.48 10.46
CA ARG A 102 15.73 -14.32 10.80
C ARG A 102 14.27 -14.55 10.36
N THR A 103 14.06 -15.07 9.17
CA THR A 103 12.71 -15.33 8.62
C THR A 103 11.97 -16.36 9.46
N ARG A 104 12.61 -17.49 9.81
CA ARG A 104 12.03 -18.52 10.69
C ARG A 104 11.69 -18.00 12.09
N LYS A 105 12.50 -17.09 12.60
CA LYS A 105 12.21 -16.44 13.90
C LYS A 105 11.05 -15.45 13.82
N GLN A 106 10.97 -14.67 12.74
CA GLN A 106 9.95 -13.62 12.57
C GLN A 106 8.58 -14.20 12.16
N PHE A 107 8.57 -15.27 11.37
CA PHE A 107 7.37 -15.89 10.82
C PHE A 107 7.38 -17.40 11.03
N PRO A 108 7.29 -17.90 12.29
CA PRO A 108 7.45 -19.33 12.58
C PRO A 108 6.41 -20.24 11.89
N ASN A 109 5.25 -19.69 11.54
CA ASN A 109 4.16 -20.39 10.85
C ASN A 109 3.92 -19.88 9.42
N GLY A 110 4.85 -19.10 8.85
CA GLY A 110 4.61 -18.38 7.62
C GLY A 110 3.76 -17.12 7.83
N ILE A 111 3.06 -16.70 6.80
CA ILE A 111 2.18 -15.52 6.83
C ILE A 111 0.76 -15.97 6.51
N ASP A 112 -0.20 -15.67 7.39
CA ASP A 112 -1.62 -15.90 7.14
C ASP A 112 -2.15 -15.04 6.00
N SER A 113 -3.22 -15.47 5.35
CA SER A 113 -3.97 -14.65 4.40
C SER A 113 -4.75 -13.56 5.14
N TYR A 114 -4.50 -12.30 4.81
CA TYR A 114 -5.21 -11.15 5.37
C TYR A 114 -6.23 -10.54 4.42
N GLY A 115 -6.10 -10.81 3.13
CA GLY A 115 -6.95 -10.24 2.08
C GLY A 115 -6.52 -8.84 1.65
N SER A 116 -6.97 -8.42 0.48
CA SER A 116 -6.64 -7.12 -0.12
C SER A 116 -7.22 -5.94 0.67
N ASP A 117 -8.43 -6.09 1.21
CA ASP A 117 -9.12 -5.00 1.89
C ASP A 117 -8.42 -4.59 3.19
N ALA A 118 -7.94 -5.57 3.97
CA ALA A 118 -7.17 -5.30 5.18
C ALA A 118 -5.87 -4.54 4.88
N LEU A 119 -5.15 -4.95 3.84
CA LEU A 119 -3.92 -4.29 3.43
C LEU A 119 -4.16 -2.87 2.93
N ARG A 120 -5.18 -2.68 2.09
CA ARG A 120 -5.58 -1.35 1.60
C ARG A 120 -6.01 -0.44 2.75
N MET A 121 -6.87 -0.93 3.65
CA MET A 121 -7.33 -0.18 4.81
C MET A 121 -6.18 0.25 5.72
N MET A 122 -5.19 -0.64 5.94
CA MET A 122 -3.99 -0.32 6.68
C MET A 122 -3.24 0.86 6.05
N PHE A 123 -2.97 0.80 4.74
CA PHE A 123 -2.25 1.88 4.06
C PHE A 123 -3.03 3.19 4.06
N PHE A 124 -4.32 3.19 3.77
CA PHE A 124 -5.15 4.40 3.83
C PHE A 124 -5.18 5.03 5.22
N SER A 125 -5.16 4.21 6.28
CA SER A 125 -5.16 4.71 7.65
C SER A 125 -3.81 5.27 8.11
N LEU A 126 -2.71 4.77 7.54
CA LEU A 126 -1.36 5.15 7.93
C LEU A 126 -0.71 6.18 7.00
N ALA A 127 -1.21 6.28 5.75
CA ALA A 127 -0.67 7.20 4.76
C ALA A 127 -1.00 8.66 5.14
N THR A 128 0.04 9.40 5.48
CA THR A 128 0.00 10.85 5.69
C THR A 128 1.03 11.51 4.78
N HIS A 129 0.89 12.81 4.51
CA HIS A 129 1.83 13.53 3.66
C HIS A 129 3.27 13.36 4.14
N ALA A 130 4.15 12.92 3.25
CA ALA A 130 5.61 12.81 3.42
C ALA A 130 6.10 12.01 4.64
N LYS A 131 5.21 11.36 5.39
CA LYS A 131 5.58 10.58 6.57
C LYS A 131 5.83 9.12 6.19
N GLU A 132 6.95 8.59 6.66
CA GLU A 132 7.27 7.17 6.50
C GLU A 132 6.26 6.28 7.24
N ILE A 133 5.91 5.15 6.61
CA ILE A 133 4.97 4.18 7.15
C ILE A 133 5.76 3.01 7.72
N SER A 134 5.71 2.82 9.03
CA SER A 134 6.22 1.61 9.68
C SER A 134 5.22 0.47 9.50
N PHE A 135 5.64 -0.60 8.82
CA PHE A 135 4.81 -1.76 8.58
C PHE A 135 4.90 -2.74 9.75
N GLU A 136 3.78 -2.99 10.40
CA GLU A 136 3.64 -3.91 11.53
C GLU A 136 2.56 -4.95 11.26
N MET A 137 2.90 -6.25 11.34
CA MET A 137 1.95 -7.35 11.11
C MET A 137 0.76 -7.32 12.08
N GLY A 138 0.97 -6.92 13.33
CA GLY A 138 -0.09 -6.80 14.32
C GLY A 138 -1.19 -5.82 13.91
N ARG A 139 -0.81 -4.71 13.29
CA ARG A 139 -1.77 -3.72 12.76
C ARG A 139 -2.58 -4.28 11.61
N LEU A 140 -1.94 -5.03 10.70
CA LEU A 140 -2.63 -5.66 9.57
C LEU A 140 -3.74 -6.60 10.04
N LYS A 141 -3.47 -7.41 11.08
CA LYS A 141 -4.48 -8.27 11.73
C LYS A 141 -5.65 -7.45 12.30
N GLY A 142 -5.36 -6.31 12.92
CA GLY A 142 -6.38 -5.40 13.43
C GLY A 142 -7.30 -4.86 12.33
N TYR A 143 -6.73 -4.43 11.21
CA TYR A 143 -7.51 -3.95 10.05
C TYR A 143 -8.32 -5.06 9.38
N ARG A 144 -7.80 -6.30 9.29
CA ARG A 144 -8.60 -7.45 8.85
C ARG A 144 -9.85 -7.64 9.71
N ASN A 145 -9.69 -7.62 11.03
CA ASN A 145 -10.81 -7.77 11.95
C ASN A 145 -11.82 -6.63 11.80
N PHE A 146 -11.34 -5.41 11.56
CA PHE A 146 -12.20 -4.25 11.31
C PHE A 146 -13.00 -4.40 10.01
N CYS A 147 -12.37 -4.79 8.90
CA CYS A 147 -13.06 -5.06 7.64
C CYS A 147 -14.11 -6.17 7.79
N THR A 148 -13.79 -7.25 8.51
CA THR A 148 -14.74 -8.32 8.82
C THR A 148 -15.92 -7.81 9.63
N LYS A 149 -15.69 -6.91 10.59
CA LYS A 149 -16.74 -6.27 11.39
C LYS A 149 -17.70 -5.44 10.52
N ILE A 150 -17.16 -4.64 9.60
CA ILE A 150 -17.98 -3.87 8.65
C ILE A 150 -18.81 -4.81 7.77
N TRP A 151 -18.21 -5.84 7.21
CA TRP A 151 -18.88 -6.84 6.40
C TRP A 151 -20.05 -7.52 7.14
N ASN A 152 -19.79 -7.95 8.38
CA ASN A 152 -20.82 -8.59 9.20
C ASN A 152 -21.97 -7.62 9.57
N ALA A 153 -21.65 -6.35 9.83
CA ALA A 153 -22.68 -5.33 10.05
C ALA A 153 -23.56 -5.14 8.81
N GLY A 154 -22.96 -5.04 7.62
CA GLY A 154 -23.71 -4.97 6.36
C GLY A 154 -24.61 -6.18 6.13
N ARG A 155 -24.09 -7.40 6.35
CA ARG A 155 -24.89 -8.64 6.25
C ARG A 155 -26.04 -8.65 7.27
N PHE A 156 -25.81 -8.17 8.46
CA PHE A 156 -26.84 -8.07 9.49
C PHE A 156 -27.98 -7.15 9.04
N ILE A 157 -27.67 -5.98 8.50
CA ILE A 157 -28.67 -5.04 7.97
C ILE A 157 -29.47 -5.68 6.83
N GLN A 158 -28.81 -6.33 5.87
CA GLN A 158 -29.48 -6.99 4.75
C GLN A 158 -30.50 -8.06 5.18
N ASN A 159 -30.27 -8.71 6.30
CA ASN A 159 -31.25 -9.69 6.82
C ASN A 159 -32.55 -9.04 7.30
N PHE A 160 -32.55 -7.75 7.63
CA PHE A 160 -33.76 -7.01 8.01
C PHE A 160 -34.47 -6.37 6.82
N GLU A 161 -33.77 -6.01 5.75
CA GLU A 161 -34.38 -5.45 4.52
C GLU A 161 -35.30 -6.45 3.81
N ASN A 162 -35.07 -7.74 3.97
CA ASN A 162 -35.92 -8.81 3.44
C ASN A 162 -37.27 -8.93 4.16
N HIS A 163 -37.51 -8.19 5.24
CA HIS A 163 -38.75 -8.15 5.99
C HIS A 163 -39.58 -6.88 5.72
N ASN A 164 -39.67 -6.41 4.48
CA ASN A 164 -40.65 -5.43 3.95
C ASN A 164 -41.06 -4.26 4.86
N GLU A 165 -40.35 -3.90 5.88
CA GLU A 165 -40.56 -2.68 6.65
C GLU A 165 -39.58 -1.61 6.18
N LYS A 166 -40.14 -0.57 5.51
CA LYS A 166 -39.36 0.63 5.20
C LYS A 166 -38.90 1.26 6.51
N PHE A 167 -37.59 1.11 6.80
CA PHE A 167 -36.98 1.85 7.89
C PHE A 167 -36.91 3.32 7.52
N GLU A 168 -37.85 4.13 8.06
CA GLU A 168 -37.73 5.58 8.02
C GLU A 168 -36.85 6.01 9.21
N PRO A 169 -35.68 6.60 8.98
CA PRO A 169 -34.87 7.11 10.07
C PRO A 169 -35.62 8.25 10.75
N LYS A 170 -35.99 8.06 12.02
CA LYS A 170 -36.51 9.14 12.85
C LYS A 170 -35.38 10.18 13.01
N ASN A 171 -35.56 11.32 12.36
CA ASN A 171 -34.71 12.49 12.59
C ASN A 171 -34.94 12.98 14.02
N ASN A 172 -34.06 12.60 14.93
CA ASN A 172 -34.01 13.13 16.31
C ASN A 172 -33.42 14.55 16.40
N ALA A 173 -33.33 15.27 15.27
CA ALA A 173 -32.78 16.62 15.26
C ALA A 173 -33.76 17.72 15.67
N ASP A 174 -35.11 17.42 15.72
CA ASP A 174 -36.10 18.46 15.90
C ASP A 174 -36.60 18.66 17.34
N ASN A 175 -36.02 18.01 18.33
CA ASN A 175 -36.43 18.16 19.73
C ASN A 175 -35.30 18.71 20.61
N LYS A 176 -34.74 19.88 20.27
CA LYS A 176 -34.06 20.76 21.23
C LYS A 176 -34.27 22.22 20.82
N ILE A 177 -35.33 22.78 21.28
CA ILE A 177 -35.44 24.21 21.65
C ILE A 177 -35.65 24.26 23.15
#